data_08ed0ef84bdb6cc676fa558e567f208e
#
_entry.id   08ed0ef84bdb6cc676fa558e567f208e
#
_cell.length_a   1.000
_cell.length_b   1.000
_cell.length_c   1.000
_cell.angle_alpha   90.00
_cell.angle_beta   90.00
_cell.angle_gamma   90.00
#
_symmetry.space_group_name_H-M   'P 1'
#
loop_
_entity.id
_entity.type
_entity.pdbx_description
1 polymer ?
#
loop_
_entity_poly.entity_id
_entity_poly.type
_entity_poly.pdbx_seq_one_letter_code
_entity_poly.pdbx_strand_id
1 'polypeptide(L)'
;IAHLYEGLHPAVLRLIYETIHSAHRKGIWVGLCGDMASNPLAVLPLIAMGIDELSVSPIFVPEIKNIIRSIDYKKIISLPKDLFKLSTALEIRKFILNYFDKYSIPVNYRIWGDFFN
;
A
#
# COMPACT_ATOMS: atom_id res chain seq x y z
N ILE A 1 -16.91 7.36 13.86
CA ILE A 1 -15.47 7.69 14.03
C ILE A 1 -14.58 6.68 13.28
N ALA A 2 -15.05 5.44 13.09
CA ALA A 2 -14.25 4.41 12.41
C ALA A 2 -13.72 4.84 11.03
N HIS A 3 -14.48 5.65 10.27
CA HIS A 3 -14.06 6.16 8.96
C HIS A 3 -12.84 7.09 9.02
N LEU A 4 -12.52 7.63 10.19
CA LEU A 4 -11.33 8.48 10.39
C LEU A 4 -10.03 7.67 10.49
N TYR A 5 -10.13 6.34 10.64
CA TYR A 5 -8.98 5.46 10.73
C TYR A 5 -8.62 4.79 9.40
N GLU A 6 -9.20 5.27 8.30
CA GLU A 6 -8.93 4.72 6.97
C GLU A 6 -7.54 5.11 6.47
N GLY A 7 -6.59 4.16 6.55
CA GLY A 7 -5.21 4.38 6.12
C GLY A 7 -5.02 4.59 4.62
N LEU A 8 -5.98 4.15 3.82
CA LEU A 8 -5.93 4.32 2.36
C LEU A 8 -6.49 5.67 1.88
N HIS A 9 -6.83 6.57 2.80
CA HIS A 9 -7.28 7.90 2.42
C HIS A 9 -6.16 8.64 1.67
N PRO A 10 -6.47 9.31 0.55
CA PRO A 10 -5.45 10.00 -0.25
C PRO A 10 -4.58 10.98 0.55
N ALA A 11 -5.16 11.68 1.52
CA ALA A 11 -4.42 12.62 2.37
C ALA A 11 -3.35 11.91 3.21
N VAL A 12 -3.67 10.71 3.74
CA VAL A 12 -2.71 9.91 4.51
C VAL A 12 -1.60 9.42 3.61
N LEU A 13 -1.95 8.88 2.44
CA LEU A 13 -0.95 8.40 1.47
C LEU A 13 -0.03 9.53 1.02
N ARG A 14 -0.55 10.74 0.85
CA ARG A 14 0.23 11.90 0.48
C ARG A 14 1.25 12.29 1.55
N LEU A 15 0.85 12.26 2.82
CA LEU A 15 1.77 12.52 3.94
C LEU A 15 2.88 11.46 4.02
N ILE A 16 2.54 10.21 3.80
CA ILE A 16 3.53 9.12 3.76
C ILE A 16 4.51 9.34 2.60
N TYR A 17 3.99 9.67 1.43
CA TYR A 17 4.81 9.96 0.24
C TYR A 17 5.81 11.08 0.52
N GLU A 18 5.37 12.18 1.09
CA GLU A 18 6.24 13.31 1.44
C GLU A 18 7.29 12.93 2.48
N THR A 19 6.91 12.11 3.47
CA THR A 19 7.84 11.61 4.48
C THR A 19 8.94 10.76 3.85
N ILE A 20 8.57 9.82 2.98
CA ILE A 20 9.52 8.94 2.28
C ILE A 20 10.50 9.78 1.45
N HIS A 21 9.98 10.70 0.65
CA HIS A 21 10.82 11.52 -0.23
C HIS A 21 11.73 12.45 0.55
N SER A 22 11.25 13.05 1.64
CA SER A 22 12.06 13.91 2.50
C SER A 22 13.18 13.13 3.17
N ALA A 23 12.90 11.92 3.67
CA ALA A 23 13.91 11.06 4.27
C ALA A 23 14.95 10.61 3.25
N HIS A 24 14.51 10.16 2.07
CA HIS A 24 15.42 9.69 1.01
C HIS A 24 16.35 10.79 0.51
N ARG A 25 15.88 12.04 0.45
CA ARG A 25 16.77 13.17 0.11
C ARG A 25 17.93 13.34 1.09
N LYS A 26 17.77 12.83 2.31
CA LYS A 26 18.81 12.87 3.37
C LYS A 26 19.51 11.53 3.54
N GLY A 27 19.27 10.56 2.67
CA GLY A 27 19.87 9.23 2.77
C GLY A 27 19.35 8.39 3.92
N ILE A 28 18.13 8.69 4.42
CA ILE A 28 17.52 7.98 5.54
C ILE A 28 16.46 7.03 4.99
N TRP A 29 16.49 5.77 5.43
CA TRP A 29 15.44 4.79 5.06
C TRP A 29 14.18 5.00 5.91
N VAL A 30 13.03 4.55 5.38
CA VAL A 30 11.72 4.68 6.04
C VAL A 30 11.04 3.33 6.14
N GLY A 31 10.64 2.97 7.34
CA GLY A 31 9.82 1.80 7.62
C GLY A 31 8.43 2.19 8.07
N LEU A 32 7.46 1.33 7.81
CA LEU A 32 6.09 1.46 8.28
C LEU A 32 5.72 0.27 9.14
N CYS A 33 5.10 0.53 10.28
CA CYS A 33 4.55 -0.50 11.17
C CYS A 33 3.05 -0.26 11.40
N GLY A 34 2.43 -1.11 12.21
CA GLY A 34 1.01 -1.00 12.53
C GLY A 34 0.11 -1.66 11.51
N ASP A 35 -1.19 -1.45 11.66
CA ASP A 35 -2.22 -2.14 10.87
C ASP A 35 -2.08 -1.89 9.36
N MET A 36 -1.69 -0.70 8.98
CA MET A 36 -1.50 -0.35 7.57
C MET A 36 -0.41 -1.20 6.90
N ALA A 37 0.66 -1.53 7.62
CA ALA A 37 1.73 -2.35 7.09
C ALA A 37 1.27 -3.78 6.79
N SER A 38 0.26 -4.27 7.48
CA SER A 38 -0.34 -5.59 7.28
C SER A 38 -1.55 -5.57 6.34
N ASN A 39 -1.96 -4.40 5.86
CA ASN A 39 -3.09 -4.28 4.94
C ASN A 39 -2.63 -4.60 3.52
N PRO A 40 -3.12 -5.69 2.89
CA PRO A 40 -2.66 -6.09 1.56
C PRO A 40 -2.95 -5.03 0.48
N LEU A 41 -3.97 -4.21 0.67
CA LEU A 41 -4.28 -3.11 -0.26
C LEU A 41 -3.29 -1.95 -0.15
N ALA A 42 -2.61 -1.80 0.99
CA ALA A 42 -1.63 -0.76 1.19
C ALA A 42 -0.25 -1.11 0.63
N VAL A 43 0.05 -2.39 0.44
CA VAL A 43 1.37 -2.85 -0.03
C VAL A 43 1.74 -2.21 -1.36
N LEU A 44 0.82 -2.23 -2.32
CA LEU A 44 1.07 -1.69 -3.67
C LEU A 44 1.40 -0.19 -3.65
N PRO A 45 0.57 0.68 -3.06
CA PRO A 45 0.90 2.10 -3.00
C PRO A 45 2.16 2.40 -2.19
N LEU A 46 2.41 1.68 -1.10
CA LEU A 46 3.60 1.88 -0.28
C LEU A 46 4.88 1.57 -1.05
N ILE A 47 4.90 0.45 -1.77
CA ILE A 47 6.05 0.10 -2.61
C ILE A 47 6.23 1.10 -3.73
N ALA A 48 5.15 1.50 -4.38
CA ALA A 48 5.19 2.51 -5.45
C ALA A 48 5.75 3.85 -4.97
N MET A 49 5.49 4.21 -3.71
CA MET A 49 6.02 5.42 -3.09
C MET A 49 7.47 5.29 -2.61
N GLY A 50 8.03 4.08 -2.62
CA GLY A 50 9.44 3.86 -2.26
C GLY A 50 9.69 3.48 -0.82
N ILE A 51 8.69 2.94 -0.10
CA ILE A 51 8.92 2.46 1.28
C ILE A 51 10.04 1.43 1.32
N ASP A 52 10.89 1.48 2.33
CA ASP A 52 12.04 0.59 2.45
C ASP A 52 11.72 -0.68 3.25
N GLU A 53 10.81 -0.57 4.24
CA GLU A 53 10.47 -1.67 5.11
C GLU A 53 9.01 -1.64 5.51
N LEU A 54 8.40 -2.83 5.60
CA LEU A 54 7.08 -3.04 6.20
C LEU A 54 7.24 -3.99 7.39
N SER A 55 6.99 -3.48 8.60
CA SER A 55 6.99 -4.27 9.82
C SER A 55 5.60 -4.84 10.05
N VAL A 56 5.44 -6.14 9.83
CA VAL A 56 4.15 -6.83 9.93
C VAL A 56 4.21 -7.94 10.97
N SER A 57 3.06 -8.33 11.50
CA SER A 57 2.98 -9.51 12.37
C SER A 57 3.48 -10.74 11.62
N PRO A 58 4.24 -11.64 12.29
CA PRO A 58 4.88 -12.78 11.62
C PRO A 58 3.93 -13.65 10.79
N ILE A 59 2.68 -13.81 11.24
CA ILE A 59 1.68 -14.62 10.54
C ILE A 59 1.37 -14.07 9.13
N PHE A 60 1.53 -12.77 8.91
CA PHE A 60 1.22 -12.12 7.63
C PHE A 60 2.42 -12.00 6.70
N VAL A 61 3.63 -12.27 7.19
CA VAL A 61 4.87 -12.11 6.40
C VAL A 61 4.83 -12.91 5.09
N PRO A 62 4.45 -14.19 5.06
CA PRO A 62 4.43 -14.95 3.81
C PRO A 62 3.50 -14.34 2.76
N GLU A 63 2.31 -13.88 3.16
CA GLU A 63 1.32 -13.31 2.25
C GLU A 63 1.78 -11.96 1.70
N ILE A 64 2.31 -11.10 2.55
CA ILE A 64 2.84 -9.80 2.13
C ILE A 64 4.02 -10.01 1.17
N LYS A 65 4.93 -10.93 1.46
CA LYS A 65 6.02 -11.28 0.54
C LYS A 65 5.51 -11.79 -0.81
N ASN A 66 4.47 -12.59 -0.79
CA ASN A 66 3.87 -13.11 -2.02
C ASN A 66 3.34 -11.98 -2.90
N ILE A 67 2.66 -11.01 -2.31
CA ILE A 67 2.18 -9.81 -3.02
C ILE A 67 3.37 -9.03 -3.58
N ILE A 68 4.37 -8.74 -2.75
CA ILE A 68 5.56 -7.97 -3.16
C ILE A 68 6.25 -8.63 -4.36
N ARG A 69 6.45 -9.95 -4.32
CA ARG A 69 7.13 -10.69 -5.39
C ARG A 69 6.33 -10.71 -6.69
N SER A 70 5.04 -10.47 -6.63
CA SER A 70 4.15 -10.44 -7.79
C SER A 70 4.07 -9.06 -8.46
N ILE A 71 4.70 -8.05 -7.86
CA ILE A 71 4.69 -6.67 -8.35
C ILE A 71 5.93 -6.44 -9.23
N ASP A 72 5.71 -5.87 -10.41
CA ASP A 72 6.80 -5.34 -11.23
C ASP A 72 6.96 -3.85 -10.91
N TYR A 73 8.03 -3.51 -10.19
CA TYR A 73 8.28 -2.15 -9.72
C TYR A 73 8.29 -1.11 -10.85
N LYS A 74 8.83 -1.48 -12.02
CA LYS A 74 8.86 -0.55 -13.17
C LYS A 74 7.48 -0.14 -13.63
N LYS A 75 6.49 -1.02 -13.47
CA LYS A 75 5.11 -0.74 -13.87
C LYS A 75 4.36 0.13 -12.87
N ILE A 76 4.81 0.18 -11.62
CA ILE A 76 4.11 0.91 -10.57
C ILE A 76 4.77 2.22 -10.16
N ILE A 77 5.93 2.54 -10.71
CA ILE A 77 6.69 3.74 -10.31
C ILE A 77 5.90 5.04 -10.52
N SER A 78 4.99 5.08 -11.49
CA SER A 78 4.13 6.23 -11.75
C SER A 78 2.79 6.18 -11.02
N LEU A 79 2.51 5.09 -10.30
CA LEU A 79 1.23 4.86 -9.63
C LEU A 79 0.85 5.98 -8.64
N PRO A 80 1.77 6.55 -7.85
CA PRO A 80 1.40 7.61 -6.92
C PRO A 80 0.72 8.80 -7.59
N LYS A 81 1.10 9.16 -8.81
CA LYS A 81 0.47 10.26 -9.56
C LYS A 81 -1.02 9.97 -9.81
N ASP A 82 -1.36 8.73 -10.12
CA ASP A 82 -2.73 8.34 -10.39
C ASP A 82 -3.54 8.27 -9.08
N LEU A 83 -2.95 7.73 -8.02
CA LEU A 83 -3.59 7.65 -6.71
C LEU A 83 -3.91 9.04 -6.15
N PHE A 84 -3.02 10.01 -6.33
CA PHE A 84 -3.22 11.36 -5.80
C PHE A 84 -4.26 12.19 -6.56
N LYS A 85 -4.75 11.72 -7.70
CA LYS A 85 -5.90 12.30 -8.40
C LYS A 85 -7.23 11.89 -7.77
N LEU A 86 -7.23 10.82 -6.97
CA LEU A 86 -8.42 10.29 -6.32
C LEU A 86 -8.70 11.08 -5.03
N SER A 87 -9.97 11.17 -4.64
CA SER A 87 -10.40 12.02 -3.54
C SER A 87 -10.82 11.26 -2.29
N THR A 88 -11.15 9.97 -2.42
CA THR A 88 -11.68 9.17 -1.31
C THR A 88 -10.93 7.85 -1.14
N ALA A 89 -10.99 7.31 0.06
CA ALA A 89 -10.45 5.98 0.36
C ALA A 89 -11.13 4.89 -0.48
N LEU A 90 -12.43 5.02 -0.74
CA LEU A 90 -13.15 4.07 -1.57
C LEU A 90 -12.64 4.05 -3.01
N GLU A 91 -12.35 5.20 -3.59
CA GLU A 91 -11.76 5.30 -4.93
C GLU A 91 -10.37 4.65 -4.96
N ILE A 92 -9.53 4.89 -3.95
CA ILE A 92 -8.22 4.25 -3.81
C ILE A 92 -8.38 2.74 -3.76
N ARG A 93 -9.29 2.24 -2.92
CA ARG A 93 -9.54 0.81 -2.77
C ARG A 93 -9.94 0.17 -4.10
N LYS A 94 -10.90 0.76 -4.81
CA LYS A 94 -11.34 0.27 -6.10
C LYS A 94 -10.22 0.26 -7.14
N PHE A 95 -9.41 1.30 -7.16
CA PHE A 95 -8.26 1.39 -8.06
C PHE A 95 -7.28 0.24 -7.81
N ILE A 96 -6.94 -0.02 -6.55
CA ILE A 96 -5.99 -1.07 -6.19
C ILE A 96 -6.55 -2.46 -6.50
N LEU A 97 -7.81 -2.71 -6.20
CA LEU A 97 -8.45 -3.99 -6.51
C LEU A 97 -8.46 -4.26 -8.02
N ASN A 98 -8.76 -3.25 -8.83
CA ASN A 98 -8.71 -3.36 -10.28
C ASN A 98 -7.29 -3.66 -10.78
N TYR A 99 -6.28 -3.05 -10.14
CA TYR A 99 -4.88 -3.32 -10.46
C TYR A 99 -4.51 -4.78 -10.13
N PHE A 100 -4.93 -5.28 -8.98
CA PHE A 100 -4.70 -6.67 -8.57
C PHE A 100 -5.30 -7.64 -9.58
N ASP A 101 -6.53 -7.40 -10.03
CA ASP A 101 -7.20 -8.24 -11.03
C ASP A 101 -6.46 -8.18 -12.38
N LYS A 102 -6.13 -6.98 -12.83
CA LYS A 102 -5.48 -6.76 -14.14
C LYS A 102 -4.13 -7.47 -14.23
N TYR A 103 -3.34 -7.47 -13.17
CA TYR A 103 -2.00 -8.04 -13.15
C TYR A 103 -1.92 -9.38 -12.42
N SER A 104 -3.05 -9.99 -12.09
CA SER A 104 -3.14 -11.30 -11.43
C SER A 104 -2.32 -11.37 -10.14
N ILE A 105 -2.33 -10.31 -9.35
CA ILE A 105 -1.64 -10.27 -8.06
C ILE A 105 -2.40 -11.16 -7.08
N PRO A 106 -1.75 -12.17 -6.48
CA PRO A 106 -2.41 -13.12 -5.61
C PRO A 106 -2.80 -12.48 -4.28
N VAL A 107 -4.05 -12.72 -3.86
CA VAL A 107 -4.55 -12.31 -2.55
C VAL A 107 -5.26 -13.49 -1.91
N ASN A 108 -4.89 -13.83 -0.68
CA ASN A 108 -5.56 -14.86 0.07
C ASN A 108 -6.76 -14.27 0.83
N TYR A 109 -7.93 -14.36 0.22
CA TYR A 109 -9.16 -13.82 0.80
C TYR A 109 -9.57 -14.48 2.14
N ARG A 110 -9.07 -15.67 2.44
CA ARG A 110 -9.32 -16.32 3.75
C ARG A 110 -8.65 -15.54 4.89
N ILE A 111 -7.49 -14.96 4.62
CA ILE A 111 -6.71 -14.19 5.60
C ILE A 111 -7.16 -12.73 5.62
N TRP A 112 -7.44 -12.17 4.44
CA TRP A 112 -7.64 -10.74 4.25
C TRP A 112 -9.08 -10.33 3.99
N GLY A 113 -10.04 -11.25 4.10
CA GLY A 113 -11.45 -10.99 3.72
C GLY A 113 -12.02 -9.69 4.31
N ASP A 114 -11.71 -9.40 5.57
CA ASP A 114 -12.22 -8.22 6.26
C ASP A 114 -11.66 -6.91 5.68
N PHE A 115 -10.47 -6.95 5.07
CA PHE A 115 -9.88 -5.77 4.43
C PHE A 115 -10.54 -5.44 3.08
N PHE A 116 -11.25 -6.38 2.47
CA PHE A 116 -11.86 -6.20 1.15
C PHE A 116 -13.36 -5.88 1.23
N ASN A 117 -13.95 -6.00 2.39
CA ASN A 117 -15.34 -5.65 2.67
C ASN A 117 -15.44 -4.22 3.26
#